data_e8d5feeb2530e2c14542e794b4999828
#
_entry.id   e8d5feeb2530e2c14542e794b4999828
#
_cell.length_a   1.000
_cell.length_b   1.000
_cell.length_c   1.000
_cell.angle_alpha   90.00
_cell.angle_beta   90.00
_cell.angle_gamma   90.00
#
_symmetry.space_group_name_H-M   'P 1'
#
loop_
_entity.id
_entity.type
_entity.pdbx_description
1 polymer ?
#
loop_
_entity_poly.entity_id
_entity_poly.type
_entity_poly.pdbx_seq_one_letter_code
_entity_poly.pdbx_strand_id
1 'polypeptide(L)'
;MKPEPEHIDQIRETFGWMQSREDLLDLLNQAKVFVYGEKAVPFKLNQITWYAHPALGGARYKEFKIKKKSGSYRSIHAPVKGLKALQRTMAFVLQCVYEPHKAAMGFVRGRSVVDNANLHVGRNYVYNIDLKDFFQSIDQARVWKCLQLRPFNLVDAHSDEGDTEATESNGFRVIEIGFHPESQNAAVIKFANGLMALASIKKAFTREGRNFVPLFLDDDGNITEDWEIRKTRSSNSARWILPKRKDSAITRSADSRRKLADLIAGICCAEMEVERMNEAGEWEKVKRRVLPQGAPTSPVLTNIVCQRLDYLLTGVAKRFGLTYSRYADDITFSSMHNVYQPGSDFLKELHRIIAEQHFHIKESKTRLQKDGYRKEVTGLLVHEKANVQQRYIKQLRMWLYYWERYGYERASNFFLKQYVSNKGHIIKDIPDMVDVVAGKLQYLRMVKGGDNKLYLKLKSRLISLVGASKTSENRQSQLIKVLDILFEEGIDDAMDYYKSINS
;
A
#
# COMPACT_ATOMS: atom_id res chain seq x y z
N MET A 1 -5.58 -3.22 -18.22
CA MET A 1 -5.65 -1.77 -18.56
C MET A 1 -5.01 -1.00 -17.42
N LYS A 2 -4.06 -0.10 -17.69
CA LYS A 2 -3.51 0.78 -16.62
C LYS A 2 -4.60 1.81 -16.28
N PRO A 3 -4.98 2.00 -15.00
CA PRO A 3 -5.99 2.98 -14.64
C PRO A 3 -5.44 4.40 -14.90
N GLU A 4 -6.20 5.19 -15.61
CA GLU A 4 -5.94 6.61 -15.81
C GLU A 4 -6.37 7.44 -14.59
N PRO A 5 -5.90 8.68 -14.42
CA PRO A 5 -6.28 9.53 -13.29
C PRO A 5 -7.79 9.64 -13.09
N GLU A 6 -8.55 9.78 -14.17
CA GLU A 6 -10.02 9.87 -14.14
C GLU A 6 -10.69 8.63 -13.52
N HIS A 7 -10.18 7.44 -13.85
CA HIS A 7 -10.69 6.20 -13.25
C HIS A 7 -10.37 6.10 -11.75
N ILE A 8 -9.23 6.65 -11.33
CA ILE A 8 -8.86 6.68 -9.90
C ILE A 8 -9.79 7.62 -9.14
N ASP A 9 -10.08 8.78 -9.71
CA ASP A 9 -10.98 9.77 -9.11
C ASP A 9 -12.42 9.24 -9.04
N GLN A 10 -12.89 8.56 -10.08
CA GLN A 10 -14.20 7.91 -10.09
C GLN A 10 -14.31 6.83 -8.98
N ILE A 11 -13.30 5.98 -8.81
CA ILE A 11 -13.28 4.98 -7.72
C ILE A 11 -13.27 5.65 -6.36
N ARG A 12 -12.52 6.74 -6.21
CA ARG A 12 -12.43 7.52 -4.96
C ARG A 12 -13.78 8.15 -4.61
N GLU A 13 -14.44 8.73 -5.59
CA GLU A 13 -15.75 9.32 -5.45
C GLU A 13 -16.81 8.26 -5.09
N THR A 14 -16.89 7.17 -5.85
CA THR A 14 -17.81 6.06 -5.57
C THR A 14 -17.58 5.48 -4.16
N PHE A 15 -16.33 5.34 -3.71
CA PHE A 15 -16.01 4.93 -2.35
C PHE A 15 -16.56 5.91 -1.31
N GLY A 16 -16.48 7.21 -1.57
CA GLY A 16 -17.01 8.27 -0.69
C GLY A 16 -18.53 8.19 -0.50
N TRP A 17 -19.25 7.80 -1.52
CA TRP A 17 -20.72 7.71 -1.52
C TRP A 17 -21.29 6.39 -1.01
N MET A 18 -20.50 5.38 -0.90
CA MET A 18 -20.87 4.03 -0.51
C MET A 18 -21.59 4.00 0.86
N GLN A 19 -22.79 3.44 0.93
CA GLN A 19 -23.62 3.35 2.14
C GLN A 19 -23.99 1.90 2.51
N SER A 20 -24.02 1.00 1.54
CA SER A 20 -24.48 -0.36 1.68
C SER A 20 -23.43 -1.37 1.21
N ARG A 21 -23.60 -2.64 1.56
CA ARG A 21 -22.76 -3.71 1.02
C ARG A 21 -23.00 -3.98 -0.46
N GLU A 22 -24.15 -3.58 -0.98
CA GLU A 22 -24.50 -3.56 -2.40
C GLU A 22 -23.65 -2.52 -3.13
N ASP A 23 -23.50 -1.31 -2.60
CA ASP A 23 -22.61 -0.28 -3.15
C ASP A 23 -21.14 -0.74 -3.12
N LEU A 24 -20.72 -1.41 -2.05
CA LEU A 24 -19.39 -2.01 -1.98
C LEU A 24 -19.19 -3.08 -3.06
N LEU A 25 -20.22 -3.90 -3.33
CA LEU A 25 -20.19 -4.89 -4.41
C LEU A 25 -20.01 -4.22 -5.77
N ASP A 26 -20.79 -3.17 -6.04
CA ASP A 26 -20.76 -2.44 -7.32
C ASP A 26 -19.40 -1.76 -7.52
N LEU A 27 -18.87 -1.09 -6.50
CA LEU A 27 -17.53 -0.52 -6.51
C LEU A 27 -16.46 -1.58 -6.80
N LEU A 28 -16.55 -2.75 -6.14
CA LEU A 28 -15.59 -3.83 -6.38
C LEU A 28 -15.72 -4.43 -7.78
N ASN A 29 -16.91 -4.49 -8.34
CA ASN A 29 -17.12 -4.97 -9.71
C ASN A 29 -16.59 -3.98 -10.75
N GLN A 30 -16.78 -2.68 -10.56
CA GLN A 30 -16.15 -1.63 -11.37
C GLN A 30 -14.61 -1.75 -11.30
N ALA A 31 -14.04 -1.78 -10.09
CA ALA A 31 -12.62 -1.89 -9.88
C ALA A 31 -12.01 -3.20 -10.44
N LYS A 32 -12.80 -4.29 -10.48
CA LYS A 32 -12.36 -5.59 -10.98
C LYS A 32 -11.98 -5.56 -12.46
N VAL A 33 -12.65 -4.75 -13.26
CA VAL A 33 -12.34 -4.57 -14.69
C VAL A 33 -10.92 -4.07 -14.88
N PHE A 34 -10.46 -3.12 -14.04
CA PHE A 34 -9.08 -2.61 -14.10
C PHE A 34 -8.03 -3.64 -13.69
N VAL A 35 -8.38 -4.56 -12.79
CA VAL A 35 -7.44 -5.58 -12.26
C VAL A 35 -7.37 -6.83 -13.13
N TYR A 36 -8.48 -7.22 -13.78
CA TYR A 36 -8.63 -8.51 -14.48
C TYR A 36 -9.10 -8.39 -15.92
N GLY A 37 -9.37 -7.17 -16.42
CA GLY A 37 -9.90 -6.91 -17.75
C GLY A 37 -11.43 -7.04 -17.84
N GLU A 38 -11.99 -6.61 -18.96
CA GLU A 38 -13.44 -6.51 -19.19
C GLU A 38 -14.18 -7.86 -19.12
N LYS A 39 -13.51 -8.96 -19.46
CA LYS A 39 -14.08 -10.32 -19.39
C LYS A 39 -14.14 -10.90 -17.97
N ALA A 40 -13.81 -10.12 -16.95
CA ALA A 40 -13.81 -10.59 -15.56
C ALA A 40 -15.24 -10.87 -15.07
N VAL A 41 -15.50 -12.10 -14.63
CA VAL A 41 -16.80 -12.49 -14.06
C VAL A 41 -17.07 -11.67 -12.78
N PRO A 42 -18.19 -10.96 -12.64
CA PRO A 42 -18.49 -10.12 -11.48
C PRO A 42 -18.52 -10.92 -10.16
N PHE A 43 -18.21 -10.25 -9.07
CA PHE A 43 -18.45 -10.79 -7.73
C PHE A 43 -19.94 -10.82 -7.43
N LYS A 44 -20.35 -11.72 -6.54
CA LYS A 44 -21.71 -11.81 -6.01
C LYS A 44 -21.73 -11.40 -4.53
N LEU A 45 -22.82 -10.84 -4.07
CA LEU A 45 -22.97 -10.34 -2.70
C LEU A 45 -22.70 -11.43 -1.63
N ASN A 46 -23.15 -12.65 -1.87
CA ASN A 46 -22.90 -13.77 -0.98
C ASN A 46 -21.40 -14.10 -0.83
N GLN A 47 -20.56 -13.82 -1.83
CA GLN A 47 -19.11 -14.01 -1.73
C GLN A 47 -18.47 -13.00 -0.78
N ILE A 48 -18.91 -11.73 -0.80
CA ILE A 48 -18.44 -10.70 0.12
C ILE A 48 -18.79 -11.11 1.56
N THR A 49 -20.04 -11.45 1.81
CA THR A 49 -20.52 -11.90 3.14
C THR A 49 -19.78 -13.15 3.61
N TRP A 50 -19.64 -14.15 2.73
CA TRP A 50 -18.92 -15.39 3.03
C TRP A 50 -17.48 -15.15 3.46
N TYR A 51 -16.75 -14.32 2.71
CA TYR A 51 -15.34 -14.06 3.01
C TYR A 51 -15.14 -13.07 4.17
N ALA A 52 -16.11 -12.25 4.51
CA ALA A 52 -16.03 -11.34 5.64
C ALA A 52 -16.23 -12.03 7.00
N HIS A 53 -17.08 -13.07 7.05
CA HIS A 53 -17.45 -13.73 8.30
C HIS A 53 -16.81 -15.11 8.46
N PRO A 54 -15.78 -15.27 9.33
CA PRO A 54 -15.09 -16.55 9.56
C PRO A 54 -16.02 -17.67 10.03
N ALA A 55 -17.06 -17.33 10.81
CA ALA A 55 -18.03 -18.28 11.34
C ALA A 55 -18.83 -19.02 10.27
N LEU A 56 -18.92 -18.49 9.04
CA LEU A 56 -19.60 -19.15 7.93
C LEU A 56 -18.81 -20.33 7.32
N GLY A 57 -17.63 -20.63 7.88
CA GLY A 57 -16.88 -21.85 7.57
C GLY A 57 -15.98 -21.74 6.33
N GLY A 58 -15.30 -22.85 6.04
CA GLY A 58 -14.43 -23.02 4.89
C GLY A 58 -13.00 -22.50 5.04
N ALA A 59 -12.06 -23.21 4.42
CA ALA A 59 -10.66 -22.82 4.40
C ALA A 59 -10.47 -21.60 3.49
N ARG A 60 -10.09 -20.47 4.07
CA ARG A 60 -9.86 -19.19 3.35
C ARG A 60 -8.43 -19.03 2.89
N TYR A 61 -7.49 -19.63 3.60
CA TYR A 61 -6.07 -19.55 3.35
C TYR A 61 -5.44 -20.94 3.32
N LYS A 62 -4.44 -21.08 2.47
CA LYS A 62 -3.53 -22.23 2.45
C LYS A 62 -2.22 -21.78 3.08
N GLU A 63 -1.81 -22.43 4.16
CA GLU A 63 -0.50 -22.18 4.78
C GLU A 63 0.57 -23.00 4.10
N PHE A 64 1.73 -22.37 3.84
CA PHE A 64 2.95 -23.03 3.46
C PHE A 64 4.18 -22.31 4.01
N LYS A 65 5.26 -23.03 4.22
CA LYS A 65 6.48 -22.52 4.83
C LYS A 65 7.55 -22.31 3.78
N ILE A 66 8.19 -21.13 3.80
CA ILE A 66 9.35 -20.80 2.97
C ILE A 66 10.58 -20.76 3.86
N LYS A 67 11.64 -21.50 3.50
CA LYS A 67 12.91 -21.48 4.20
C LYS A 67 13.63 -20.15 4.01
N LYS A 68 14.00 -19.48 5.11
CA LYS A 68 14.81 -18.26 5.10
C LYS A 68 16.30 -18.62 4.91
N LYS A 69 17.11 -17.64 4.49
CA LYS A 69 18.59 -17.82 4.42
C LYS A 69 19.23 -18.15 5.77
N SER A 70 18.59 -17.73 6.88
CA SER A 70 19.02 -18.06 8.25
C SER A 70 18.74 -19.52 8.66
N GLY A 71 18.13 -20.33 7.78
CA GLY A 71 17.69 -21.69 8.12
C GLY A 71 16.30 -21.78 8.75
N SER A 72 15.78 -20.71 9.33
CA SER A 72 14.42 -20.66 9.89
C SER A 72 13.35 -20.63 8.78
N TYR A 73 12.09 -20.88 9.15
CA TYR A 73 10.97 -20.86 8.22
C TYR A 73 10.13 -19.59 8.36
N ARG A 74 9.49 -19.20 7.27
CA ARG A 74 8.49 -18.14 7.22
C ARG A 74 7.17 -18.76 6.76
N SER A 75 6.13 -18.66 7.58
CA SER A 75 4.77 -19.09 7.20
C SER A 75 4.12 -18.04 6.29
N ILE A 76 3.62 -18.50 5.16
CA ILE A 76 2.86 -17.69 4.19
C ILE A 76 1.43 -18.21 4.16
N HIS A 77 0.49 -17.31 4.31
CA HIS A 77 -0.94 -17.60 4.25
C HIS A 77 -1.49 -17.08 2.91
N ALA A 78 -1.53 -17.96 1.92
CA ALA A 78 -2.05 -17.62 0.60
C ALA A 78 -3.58 -17.76 0.60
N PRO A 79 -4.33 -16.70 0.25
CA PRO A 79 -5.78 -16.78 0.15
C PRO A 79 -6.20 -17.73 -0.98
N VAL A 80 -7.34 -18.41 -0.80
CA VAL A 80 -7.96 -19.22 -1.86
C VAL A 80 -8.32 -18.35 -3.08
N LYS A 81 -8.46 -18.96 -4.27
CA LYS A 81 -8.61 -18.24 -5.54
C LYS A 81 -9.67 -17.13 -5.51
N GLY A 82 -10.87 -17.40 -4.97
CA GLY A 82 -11.95 -16.41 -4.88
C GLY A 82 -11.61 -15.24 -3.93
N LEU A 83 -11.13 -15.54 -2.72
CA LEU A 83 -10.70 -14.53 -1.75
C LEU A 83 -9.52 -13.72 -2.29
N LYS A 84 -8.57 -14.36 -2.98
CA LYS A 84 -7.42 -13.68 -3.60
C LYS A 84 -7.86 -12.66 -4.65
N ALA A 85 -8.85 -13.01 -5.47
CA ALA A 85 -9.41 -12.07 -6.45
C ALA A 85 -10.08 -10.88 -5.77
N LEU A 86 -10.91 -11.14 -4.75
CA LEU A 86 -11.59 -10.11 -3.98
C LEU A 86 -10.58 -9.17 -3.28
N GLN A 87 -9.56 -9.73 -2.62
CA GLN A 87 -8.52 -8.96 -1.94
C GLN A 87 -7.64 -8.15 -2.91
N ARG A 88 -7.34 -8.65 -4.11
CA ARG A 88 -6.60 -7.86 -5.12
C ARG A 88 -7.40 -6.65 -5.57
N THR A 89 -8.68 -6.84 -5.83
CA THR A 89 -9.58 -5.74 -6.22
C THR A 89 -9.74 -4.75 -5.07
N MET A 90 -9.93 -5.22 -3.84
CA MET A 90 -9.99 -4.38 -2.65
C MET A 90 -8.68 -3.59 -2.43
N ALA A 91 -7.53 -4.23 -2.62
CA ALA A 91 -6.22 -3.56 -2.50
C ALA A 91 -6.09 -2.41 -3.53
N PHE A 92 -6.59 -2.63 -4.74
CA PHE A 92 -6.62 -1.59 -5.77
C PHE A 92 -7.53 -0.42 -5.36
N VAL A 93 -8.75 -0.68 -4.88
CA VAL A 93 -9.67 0.36 -4.37
C VAL A 93 -9.02 1.15 -3.23
N LEU A 94 -8.45 0.46 -2.24
CA LEU A 94 -7.78 1.13 -1.11
C LEU A 94 -6.60 1.99 -1.56
N GLN A 95 -5.84 1.57 -2.59
CA GLN A 95 -4.75 2.36 -3.17
C GLN A 95 -5.25 3.60 -3.93
N CYS A 96 -6.45 3.57 -4.51
CA CYS A 96 -7.05 4.74 -5.14
C CYS A 96 -7.50 5.79 -4.11
N VAL A 97 -7.99 5.33 -2.95
CA VAL A 97 -8.53 6.21 -1.89
C VAL A 97 -7.43 6.76 -0.98
N TYR A 98 -6.38 5.97 -0.72
CA TYR A 98 -5.36 6.29 0.28
C TYR A 98 -4.08 6.84 -0.36
N GLU A 99 -3.62 7.98 0.13
CA GLU A 99 -2.32 8.54 -0.22
C GLU A 99 -1.28 8.21 0.87
N PRO A 100 -0.25 7.40 0.54
CA PRO A 100 0.76 7.00 1.51
C PRO A 100 1.63 8.16 1.99
N HIS A 101 2.00 8.16 3.27
CA HIS A 101 2.93 9.12 3.85
C HIS A 101 4.25 9.20 3.04
N LYS A 102 4.87 10.39 2.99
CA LYS A 102 6.09 10.61 2.19
C LYS A 102 7.26 9.69 2.58
N ALA A 103 7.36 9.33 3.85
CA ALA A 103 8.40 8.43 4.35
C ALA A 103 8.13 6.93 4.06
N ALA A 104 6.90 6.54 3.70
CA ALA A 104 6.57 5.17 3.34
C ALA A 104 7.07 4.85 1.93
N MET A 105 8.13 4.06 1.80
CA MET A 105 8.75 3.70 0.53
C MET A 105 8.34 2.31 0.04
N GLY A 106 8.05 1.39 0.94
CA GLY A 106 7.59 0.04 0.61
C GLY A 106 6.10 -0.03 0.31
N PHE A 107 5.72 -0.88 -0.65
CA PHE A 107 4.32 -1.11 -1.06
C PHE A 107 3.60 0.12 -1.63
N VAL A 108 4.35 1.09 -2.13
CA VAL A 108 3.83 2.32 -2.73
C VAL A 108 4.14 2.30 -4.22
N ARG A 109 3.11 2.52 -5.03
CA ARG A 109 3.27 2.58 -6.49
C ARG A 109 4.21 3.73 -6.88
N GLY A 110 5.13 3.47 -7.80
CA GLY A 110 6.10 4.47 -8.26
C GLY A 110 7.29 4.70 -7.31
N ARG A 111 7.35 4.00 -6.15
CA ARG A 111 8.51 4.04 -5.24
C ARG A 111 9.24 2.70 -5.23
N SER A 112 10.56 2.75 -5.24
CA SER A 112 11.43 1.58 -5.32
C SER A 112 12.41 1.50 -4.15
N VAL A 113 13.13 0.38 -4.06
CA VAL A 113 14.26 0.23 -3.12
C VAL A 113 15.39 1.24 -3.40
N VAL A 114 15.49 1.71 -4.66
CA VAL A 114 16.48 2.73 -5.05
C VAL A 114 16.10 4.08 -4.50
N ASP A 115 14.83 4.47 -4.62
CA ASP A 115 14.31 5.73 -4.06
C ASP A 115 14.52 5.76 -2.55
N ASN A 116 14.22 4.64 -1.88
CA ASN A 116 14.47 4.50 -0.44
C ASN A 116 15.96 4.66 -0.11
N ALA A 117 16.85 3.98 -0.83
CA ALA A 117 18.29 4.05 -0.59
C ALA A 117 18.85 5.46 -0.85
N ASN A 118 18.36 6.15 -1.89
CA ASN A 118 18.83 7.49 -2.26
C ASN A 118 18.57 8.54 -1.17
N LEU A 119 17.56 8.39 -0.33
CA LEU A 119 17.33 9.27 0.82
C LEU A 119 18.47 9.24 1.83
N HIS A 120 19.23 8.17 1.89
CA HIS A 120 20.25 7.89 2.90
C HIS A 120 21.69 7.93 2.35
N VAL A 121 21.86 8.32 1.10
CA VAL A 121 23.18 8.51 0.46
C VAL A 121 23.93 9.65 1.12
N GLY A 122 25.26 9.51 1.24
CA GLY A 122 26.15 10.56 1.76
C GLY A 122 26.03 10.81 3.27
N ARG A 123 25.38 9.93 4.02
CA ARG A 123 25.25 10.05 5.48
C ARG A 123 26.36 9.29 6.19
N ASN A 124 26.88 9.85 7.28
CA ASN A 124 27.93 9.20 8.08
C ASN A 124 27.39 7.99 8.87
N TYR A 125 26.16 8.07 9.33
CA TYR A 125 25.50 7.06 10.14
C TYR A 125 24.21 6.60 9.50
N VAL A 126 23.97 5.30 9.48
CA VAL A 126 22.71 4.67 9.03
C VAL A 126 22.27 3.68 10.10
N TYR A 127 21.09 3.89 10.65
CA TYR A 127 20.48 3.06 11.67
C TYR A 127 19.26 2.36 11.11
N ASN A 128 19.36 1.02 10.99
CA ASN A 128 18.28 0.17 10.48
C ASN A 128 17.60 -0.58 11.60
N ILE A 129 16.30 -0.63 11.56
CA ILE A 129 15.42 -1.31 12.52
C ILE A 129 14.48 -2.21 11.75
N ASP A 130 14.30 -3.44 12.21
CA ASP A 130 13.34 -4.41 11.67
C ASP A 130 12.20 -4.59 12.70
N LEU A 131 10.96 -4.48 12.28
CA LEU A 131 9.82 -4.69 13.16
C LEU A 131 9.49 -6.20 13.23
N LYS A 132 9.33 -6.71 14.47
CA LYS A 132 8.99 -8.13 14.71
C LYS A 132 7.58 -8.40 14.21
N ASP A 133 7.42 -9.47 13.43
CA ASP A 133 6.14 -10.01 12.94
C ASP A 133 5.15 -8.94 12.42
N PHE A 134 5.69 -8.02 11.63
CA PHE A 134 5.07 -6.77 11.19
C PHE A 134 3.61 -6.89 10.74
N PHE A 135 3.30 -7.80 9.81
CA PHE A 135 1.92 -8.00 9.36
C PHE A 135 1.02 -8.52 10.48
N GLN A 136 1.52 -9.49 11.20
CA GLN A 136 0.78 -10.15 12.28
C GLN A 136 0.64 -9.29 13.53
N SER A 137 1.43 -8.21 13.68
CA SER A 137 1.26 -7.20 14.74
C SER A 137 0.05 -6.30 14.53
N ILE A 138 -0.59 -6.35 13.37
CA ILE A 138 -1.74 -5.51 13.04
C ILE A 138 -3.02 -6.34 13.18
N ASP A 139 -3.76 -6.09 14.25
CA ASP A 139 -5.04 -6.72 14.53
C ASP A 139 -6.17 -6.14 13.66
N GLN A 140 -7.22 -6.92 13.43
CA GLN A 140 -8.42 -6.51 12.68
C GLN A 140 -9.04 -5.23 13.24
N ALA A 141 -9.06 -5.07 14.57
CA ALA A 141 -9.58 -3.88 15.23
C ALA A 141 -8.83 -2.60 14.83
N ARG A 142 -7.50 -2.67 14.63
CA ARG A 142 -6.72 -1.52 14.15
C ARG A 142 -7.05 -1.18 12.70
N VAL A 143 -7.20 -2.19 11.85
CA VAL A 143 -7.64 -1.99 10.44
C VAL A 143 -9.02 -1.34 10.43
N TRP A 144 -9.97 -1.89 11.17
CA TRP A 144 -11.33 -1.37 11.31
C TRP A 144 -11.34 0.09 11.78
N LYS A 145 -10.55 0.43 12.81
CA LYS A 145 -10.43 1.79 13.30
C LYS A 145 -9.83 2.76 12.25
N CYS A 146 -8.81 2.33 11.50
CA CYS A 146 -8.24 3.14 10.43
C CYS A 146 -9.22 3.43 9.30
N LEU A 147 -10.10 2.47 8.97
CA LEU A 147 -11.15 2.65 7.95
C LEU A 147 -12.23 3.66 8.38
N GLN A 148 -12.34 3.97 9.66
CA GLN A 148 -13.23 5.01 10.17
C GLN A 148 -12.61 6.41 10.14
N LEU A 149 -11.30 6.51 9.97
CA LEU A 149 -10.58 7.78 9.87
C LEU A 149 -10.47 8.25 8.41
N ARG A 150 -10.11 9.52 8.23
CA ARG A 150 -9.79 10.06 6.90
C ARG A 150 -8.64 9.26 6.25
N PRO A 151 -8.70 9.02 4.94
CA PRO A 151 -9.68 9.48 3.96
C PRO A 151 -10.92 8.59 3.84
N PHE A 152 -11.01 7.44 4.50
CA PHE A 152 -12.06 6.45 4.32
C PHE A 152 -13.40 6.85 4.93
N ASN A 153 -13.40 7.46 6.12
CA ASN A 153 -14.58 7.97 6.83
C ASN A 153 -15.76 6.98 6.92
N LEU A 154 -15.47 5.67 7.09
CA LEU A 154 -16.51 4.67 7.26
C LEU A 154 -17.04 4.68 8.70
N VAL A 155 -17.69 5.78 9.09
CA VAL A 155 -18.29 6.00 10.40
C VAL A 155 -19.78 6.25 10.28
N ASP A 156 -20.51 5.98 11.34
CA ASP A 156 -21.90 6.34 11.46
C ASP A 156 -22.04 7.85 11.62
N ALA A 157 -23.01 8.44 10.97
CA ALA A 157 -23.23 9.89 11.01
C ALA A 157 -23.68 10.39 12.40
N HIS A 158 -24.07 9.49 13.30
CA HIS A 158 -24.54 9.80 14.65
C HIS A 158 -24.22 8.68 15.65
N SER A 159 -23.26 8.92 16.52
CA SER A 159 -23.12 8.26 17.82
C SER A 159 -22.59 9.25 18.87
N ASP A 160 -23.24 10.41 18.99
CA ASP A 160 -23.02 11.33 20.10
C ASP A 160 -24.38 11.73 20.71
N GLU A 161 -25.02 10.80 21.41
CA GLU A 161 -25.86 11.09 22.54
C GLU A 161 -25.21 10.42 23.78
N GLY A 162 -24.38 11.16 24.47
CA GLY A 162 -23.81 10.77 25.77
C GLY A 162 -22.37 11.20 25.97
N ASP A 163 -22.23 12.31 26.63
CA ASP A 163 -21.07 12.77 27.38
C ASP A 163 -19.85 13.36 26.69
N THR A 164 -19.66 14.61 27.08
CA THR A 164 -18.43 15.39 27.24
C THR A 164 -17.90 16.17 26.06
N GLU A 165 -17.82 17.46 26.35
CA GLU A 165 -16.87 18.48 25.89
C GLU A 165 -16.21 18.29 24.51
N ALA A 166 -16.71 19.07 23.56
CA ALA A 166 -15.99 19.71 22.47
C ALA A 166 -14.81 18.93 21.83
N THR A 167 -15.02 17.73 21.35
CA THR A 167 -14.31 17.29 20.16
C THR A 167 -15.11 17.81 18.96
N GLU A 168 -14.45 18.61 18.14
CA GLU A 168 -15.04 19.26 16.97
C GLU A 168 -15.88 18.29 16.16
N SER A 169 -17.19 18.45 16.27
CA SER A 169 -18.19 17.70 15.51
C SER A 169 -17.80 17.67 14.03
N ASN A 170 -17.88 16.49 13.42
CA ASN A 170 -17.77 16.28 11.96
C ASN A 170 -18.94 16.97 11.20
N GLY A 171 -19.16 18.27 11.45
CA GLY A 171 -20.05 19.10 10.65
C GLY A 171 -19.47 19.23 9.26
N PHE A 172 -20.31 19.21 8.25
CA PHE A 172 -19.92 19.50 6.88
C PHE A 172 -19.27 20.87 6.81
N ARG A 173 -17.95 20.94 6.66
CA ARG A 173 -17.25 22.21 6.53
C ARG A 173 -17.49 22.74 5.14
N VAL A 174 -18.12 23.89 5.02
CA VAL A 174 -18.25 24.63 3.76
C VAL A 174 -16.86 25.10 3.33
N ILE A 175 -16.42 24.71 2.13
CA ILE A 175 -15.13 25.13 1.55
C ILE A 175 -15.29 26.20 0.48
N GLU A 176 -16.44 26.18 -0.22
CA GLU A 176 -16.71 27.13 -1.30
C GLU A 176 -18.22 27.42 -1.39
N ILE A 177 -18.56 28.66 -1.63
CA ILE A 177 -19.92 29.11 -1.97
C ILE A 177 -19.82 29.89 -3.26
N GLY A 178 -20.41 29.34 -4.32
CA GLY A 178 -20.47 29.96 -5.65
C GLY A 178 -21.91 30.27 -6.06
N PHE A 179 -22.10 31.18 -7.00
CA PHE A 179 -23.41 31.39 -7.62
C PHE A 179 -23.69 30.31 -8.64
N HIS A 180 -24.95 29.86 -8.72
CA HIS A 180 -25.33 28.91 -9.75
C HIS A 180 -25.21 29.59 -11.13
N PRO A 181 -24.56 28.96 -12.14
CA PRO A 181 -24.31 29.60 -13.42
C PRO A 181 -25.57 30.07 -14.16
N GLU A 182 -26.69 29.38 -13.95
CA GLU A 182 -27.94 29.58 -14.66
C GLU A 182 -29.06 30.27 -13.83
N SER A 183 -28.78 30.58 -12.56
CA SER A 183 -29.78 31.14 -11.64
C SER A 183 -29.21 32.21 -10.72
N GLN A 184 -29.67 33.44 -10.88
CA GLN A 184 -29.29 34.57 -10.03
C GLN A 184 -29.77 34.46 -8.56
N ASN A 185 -30.66 33.51 -8.27
CA ASN A 185 -31.24 33.29 -6.93
C ASN A 185 -30.80 32.01 -6.25
N ALA A 186 -29.86 31.26 -6.84
CA ALA A 186 -29.34 30.03 -6.26
C ALA A 186 -27.83 30.10 -6.09
N ALA A 187 -27.33 29.53 -4.99
CA ALA A 187 -25.92 29.35 -4.73
C ALA A 187 -25.58 27.85 -4.63
N VAL A 188 -24.42 27.47 -5.12
CA VAL A 188 -23.88 26.13 -4.95
C VAL A 188 -22.95 26.18 -3.75
N ILE A 189 -23.21 25.34 -2.76
CA ILE A 189 -22.37 25.19 -1.56
C ILE A 189 -21.60 23.90 -1.71
N LYS A 190 -20.28 23.97 -1.76
CA LYS A 190 -19.39 22.81 -1.70
C LYS A 190 -18.90 22.58 -0.29
N PHE A 191 -18.97 21.35 0.17
CA PHE A 191 -18.48 20.90 1.47
C PHE A 191 -17.13 20.20 1.33
N ALA A 192 -16.35 20.21 2.39
CA ALA A 192 -15.02 19.58 2.43
C ALA A 192 -15.03 18.06 2.20
N ASN A 193 -16.18 17.41 2.34
CA ASN A 193 -16.42 16.01 2.04
C ASN A 193 -16.78 15.72 0.58
N GLY A 194 -16.79 16.76 -0.29
CA GLY A 194 -17.14 16.64 -1.70
C GLY A 194 -18.64 16.80 -2.00
N LEU A 195 -19.51 16.88 -0.98
CA LEU A 195 -20.92 17.13 -1.19
C LEU A 195 -21.15 18.52 -1.77
N MET A 196 -22.11 18.64 -2.68
CA MET A 196 -22.63 19.92 -3.18
C MET A 196 -24.10 20.03 -2.80
N ALA A 197 -24.50 21.21 -2.35
CA ALA A 197 -25.89 21.54 -2.10
C ALA A 197 -26.27 22.80 -2.88
N LEU A 198 -27.47 22.83 -3.41
CA LEU A 198 -28.08 24.05 -3.94
C LEU A 198 -28.79 24.80 -2.80
N ALA A 199 -28.54 26.08 -2.68
CA ALA A 199 -29.20 26.92 -1.71
C ALA A 199 -29.92 28.04 -2.40
N SER A 200 -31.16 28.35 -1.99
CA SER A 200 -31.83 29.56 -2.46
C SER A 200 -31.27 30.77 -1.70
N ILE A 201 -30.96 31.81 -2.44
CA ILE A 201 -30.64 33.12 -1.88
C ILE A 201 -31.96 33.81 -1.58
N LYS A 202 -32.53 33.66 -0.38
CA LYS A 202 -33.63 34.52 0.04
C LYS A 202 -33.12 35.95 0.16
N LYS A 203 -33.87 36.89 -0.42
CA LYS A 203 -33.61 38.35 -0.52
C LYS A 203 -33.39 39.08 0.82
N ALA A 204 -33.33 38.43 1.93
CA ALA A 204 -33.12 39.08 3.23
C ALA A 204 -31.63 39.20 3.54
N PHE A 205 -30.97 40.15 2.93
CA PHE A 205 -29.84 40.81 3.56
C PHE A 205 -30.42 41.65 4.71
N THR A 206 -30.47 41.11 5.90
CA THR A 206 -30.64 41.95 7.10
C THR A 206 -29.25 42.53 7.42
N ARG A 207 -29.24 43.66 8.18
CA ARG A 207 -27.99 44.31 8.62
C ARG A 207 -27.06 43.43 9.46
N GLU A 208 -27.45 42.21 9.75
CA GLU A 208 -26.75 41.27 10.65
C GLU A 208 -26.17 40.02 9.92
N GLY A 209 -26.15 39.98 8.59
CA GLY A 209 -25.53 38.89 7.85
C GLY A 209 -26.43 38.17 6.84
N ARG A 210 -25.81 37.33 6.02
CA ARG A 210 -26.45 36.56 4.98
C ARG A 210 -27.07 35.28 5.54
N ASN A 211 -28.39 35.13 5.47
CA ASN A 211 -29.04 33.87 5.81
C ASN A 211 -29.15 32.99 4.55
N PHE A 212 -28.50 31.84 4.53
CA PHE A 212 -28.63 30.81 3.52
C PHE A 212 -29.59 29.74 4.03
N VAL A 213 -30.58 29.36 3.25
CA VAL A 213 -31.40 28.17 3.50
C VAL A 213 -31.02 27.16 2.43
N PRO A 214 -30.36 26.06 2.77
CA PRO A 214 -30.03 25.02 1.82
C PRO A 214 -31.33 24.38 1.30
N LEU A 215 -31.38 24.17 0.00
CA LEU A 215 -32.40 23.37 -0.67
C LEU A 215 -31.80 21.98 -0.94
N PHE A 216 -32.53 20.96 -0.57
CA PHE A 216 -32.17 19.60 -0.87
C PHE A 216 -33.02 19.07 -1.98
N LEU A 217 -32.41 18.32 -2.89
CA LEU A 217 -33.11 17.65 -3.99
C LEU A 217 -33.35 16.20 -3.56
N ASP A 218 -34.54 15.68 -3.90
CA ASP A 218 -34.80 14.25 -3.85
C ASP A 218 -34.07 13.50 -4.99
N ASP A 219 -34.22 12.18 -5.03
CA ASP A 219 -33.58 11.35 -6.04
C ASP A 219 -34.08 11.64 -7.48
N ASP A 220 -35.22 12.33 -7.62
CA ASP A 220 -35.81 12.74 -8.88
C ASP A 220 -35.46 14.21 -9.28
N GLY A 221 -34.64 14.89 -8.44
CA GLY A 221 -34.22 16.27 -8.69
C GLY A 221 -35.23 17.35 -8.26
N ASN A 222 -36.25 17.01 -7.48
CA ASN A 222 -37.20 17.98 -6.96
C ASN A 222 -36.76 18.53 -5.61
N ILE A 223 -37.12 19.77 -5.32
CA ILE A 223 -36.87 20.45 -4.06
C ILE A 223 -37.74 19.83 -2.97
N THR A 224 -37.11 19.26 -1.91
CA THR A 224 -37.82 18.69 -0.75
C THR A 224 -37.75 19.63 0.44
N GLU A 225 -38.88 19.85 1.09
CA GLU A 225 -39.00 20.65 2.33
C GLU A 225 -38.80 19.82 3.62
N ASP A 226 -38.55 18.51 3.47
CA ASP A 226 -38.51 17.58 4.59
C ASP A 226 -37.22 17.65 5.44
N TRP A 227 -36.45 18.72 5.31
CA TRP A 227 -35.17 18.88 5.98
C TRP A 227 -35.19 20.04 6.97
N GLU A 228 -34.95 19.74 8.22
CA GLU A 228 -34.77 20.73 9.30
C GLU A 228 -33.28 21.06 9.49
N ILE A 229 -32.91 22.34 9.31
CA ILE A 229 -31.52 22.78 9.50
C ILE A 229 -31.38 23.39 10.88
N ARG A 230 -30.52 22.83 11.68
CA ARG A 230 -30.13 23.40 12.98
C ARG A 230 -28.85 24.19 12.86
N LYS A 231 -28.90 25.46 13.25
CA LYS A 231 -27.73 26.34 13.36
C LYS A 231 -27.11 26.15 14.75
N THR A 232 -25.88 25.63 14.81
CA THR A 232 -25.10 25.67 16.06
C THR A 232 -24.33 26.98 16.12
N ARG A 233 -24.52 27.74 17.21
CA ARG A 233 -23.71 28.92 17.52
C ARG A 233 -22.41 28.46 18.17
N SER A 234 -21.31 28.56 17.49
CA SER A 234 -19.99 28.68 18.10
C SER A 234 -19.13 29.60 17.26
N SER A 235 -18.38 30.41 17.93
CA SER A 235 -17.58 31.55 17.48
C SER A 235 -16.97 31.40 16.06
N ASN A 236 -17.23 32.40 15.23
CA ASN A 236 -16.53 32.79 13.98
C ASN A 236 -16.57 31.89 12.75
N SER A 237 -17.24 30.75 12.73
CA SER A 237 -17.56 30.04 11.49
C SER A 237 -18.95 29.45 11.56
N ALA A 238 -19.80 29.75 10.58
CA ALA A 238 -21.11 29.13 10.47
C ALA A 238 -20.94 27.66 10.13
N ARG A 239 -21.21 26.76 11.08
CA ARG A 239 -21.27 25.32 10.86
C ARG A 239 -22.69 24.94 10.56
N TRP A 240 -22.90 24.31 9.41
CA TRP A 240 -24.17 23.76 9.01
C TRP A 240 -24.18 22.27 9.36
N ILE A 241 -25.22 21.83 10.07
CA ILE A 241 -25.48 20.42 10.33
C ILE A 241 -26.60 20.01 9.40
N LEU A 242 -26.36 18.99 8.57
CA LEU A 242 -27.44 18.42 7.77
C LEU A 242 -28.49 17.81 8.70
N PRO A 243 -29.78 18.16 8.50
CA PRO A 243 -30.83 17.64 9.36
C PRO A 243 -31.04 16.14 9.18
N LYS A 244 -31.52 15.49 10.24
CA LYS A 244 -32.05 14.13 10.14
C LYS A 244 -33.30 14.14 9.25
N ARG A 245 -33.31 13.30 8.24
CA ARG A 245 -34.57 12.98 7.53
C ARG A 245 -35.52 12.36 8.54
N LYS A 246 -36.78 12.81 8.57
CA LYS A 246 -37.80 12.30 9.52
C LYS A 246 -38.12 10.80 9.33
N ASP A 247 -37.75 10.22 8.20
CA ASP A 247 -38.01 8.82 7.89
C ASP A 247 -36.90 7.86 8.29
N SER A 248 -37.30 6.71 8.80
CA SER A 248 -36.50 5.62 9.35
C SER A 248 -35.45 5.00 8.40
N ALA A 249 -35.41 5.41 7.13
CA ALA A 249 -34.48 4.88 6.13
C ALA A 249 -33.04 5.41 6.34
N ILE A 250 -32.85 6.66 6.79
CA ILE A 250 -31.49 7.24 6.99
C ILE A 250 -30.85 6.71 8.28
N THR A 251 -31.60 6.40 9.31
CA THR A 251 -31.06 5.73 10.49
C THR A 251 -30.51 4.35 10.17
N ARG A 252 -31.07 3.66 9.16
CA ARG A 252 -30.54 2.39 8.65
C ARG A 252 -29.27 2.55 7.81
N SER A 253 -29.07 3.69 7.11
CA SER A 253 -27.90 3.90 6.29
C SER A 253 -26.65 4.28 7.11
N ALA A 254 -26.81 5.04 8.20
CA ALA A 254 -25.71 5.42 9.09
C ALA A 254 -25.06 4.18 9.76
N ASP A 255 -25.88 3.25 10.23
CA ASP A 255 -25.44 1.95 10.77
C ASP A 255 -24.73 1.08 9.71
N SER A 256 -24.94 1.35 8.41
CA SER A 256 -24.37 0.54 7.34
C SER A 256 -22.92 0.89 7.02
N ARG A 257 -22.48 2.15 7.13
CA ARG A 257 -21.08 2.54 6.83
C ARG A 257 -20.08 1.90 7.80
N ARG A 258 -20.40 1.87 9.08
CA ARG A 258 -19.58 1.18 10.09
C ARG A 258 -19.53 -0.33 9.82
N LYS A 259 -20.64 -0.93 9.37
CA LYS A 259 -20.69 -2.33 8.92
C LYS A 259 -19.82 -2.58 7.69
N LEU A 260 -19.65 -1.60 6.79
CA LEU A 260 -18.71 -1.69 5.66
C LEU A 260 -17.25 -1.76 6.12
N ALA A 261 -16.87 -0.95 7.12
CA ALA A 261 -15.53 -1.05 7.71
C ALA A 261 -15.29 -2.44 8.30
N ASP A 262 -16.32 -3.04 8.93
CA ASP A 262 -16.24 -4.38 9.50
C ASP A 262 -16.11 -5.46 8.42
N LEU A 263 -16.90 -5.36 7.35
CA LEU A 263 -16.83 -6.27 6.20
C LEU A 263 -15.45 -6.20 5.54
N ILE A 264 -14.91 -5.01 5.28
CA ILE A 264 -13.60 -4.81 4.66
C ILE A 264 -12.51 -5.39 5.57
N ALA A 265 -12.53 -5.07 6.86
CA ALA A 265 -11.57 -5.61 7.82
C ALA A 265 -11.66 -7.14 7.93
N GLY A 266 -12.88 -7.69 7.91
CA GLY A 266 -13.14 -9.15 7.92
C GLY A 266 -12.61 -9.89 6.69
N ILE A 267 -12.74 -9.28 5.49
CA ILE A 267 -12.17 -9.82 4.24
C ILE A 267 -10.63 -9.82 4.27
N CYS A 268 -10.04 -8.81 4.92
CA CYS A 268 -8.59 -8.57 4.86
C CYS A 268 -7.80 -9.29 5.96
N CYS A 269 -8.44 -9.68 7.06
CA CYS A 269 -7.81 -10.30 8.21
C CYS A 269 -8.12 -11.81 8.30
N ALA A 270 -7.23 -12.54 8.95
CA ALA A 270 -7.38 -13.97 9.21
C ALA A 270 -7.14 -14.26 10.70
N GLU A 271 -7.85 -15.26 11.23
CA GLU A 271 -7.57 -15.78 12.56
C GLU A 271 -6.30 -16.64 12.51
N MET A 272 -5.33 -16.28 13.34
CA MET A 272 -4.02 -16.90 13.39
C MET A 272 -3.53 -17.01 14.82
N GLU A 273 -2.68 -17.99 15.09
CA GLU A 273 -1.87 -18.04 16.31
C GLU A 273 -0.68 -17.09 16.15
N VAL A 274 -0.60 -16.09 17.01
CA VAL A 274 0.42 -15.04 16.97
C VAL A 274 1.06 -14.84 18.33
N GLU A 275 2.32 -14.39 18.35
CA GLU A 275 2.99 -14.03 19.58
C GLU A 275 2.59 -12.62 20.01
N ARG A 276 2.22 -12.46 21.28
CA ARG A 276 1.95 -11.16 21.93
C ARG A 276 2.73 -11.09 23.23
N MET A 277 3.17 -9.89 23.57
CA MET A 277 3.78 -9.63 24.86
C MET A 277 2.66 -9.40 25.88
N ASN A 278 2.65 -10.15 26.98
CA ASN A 278 1.72 -9.97 28.09
C ASN A 278 2.16 -8.81 28.99
N GLU A 279 1.37 -8.50 30.00
CA GLU A 279 1.66 -7.41 30.95
C GLU A 279 2.93 -7.65 31.78
N ALA A 280 3.34 -8.89 31.93
CA ALA A 280 4.61 -9.26 32.60
C ALA A 280 5.84 -9.12 31.68
N GLY A 281 5.66 -8.75 30.39
CA GLY A 281 6.75 -8.62 29.44
C GLY A 281 7.16 -9.95 28.77
N GLU A 282 6.40 -11.01 28.94
CA GLU A 282 6.65 -12.33 28.37
C GLU A 282 5.89 -12.55 27.07
N TRP A 283 6.49 -13.30 26.14
CA TRP A 283 5.84 -13.64 24.87
C TRP A 283 4.94 -14.87 25.04
N GLU A 284 3.65 -14.68 24.76
CA GLU A 284 2.65 -15.73 24.75
C GLU A 284 2.01 -15.92 23.38
N LYS A 285 1.56 -17.14 23.09
CA LYS A 285 0.83 -17.45 21.87
C LYS A 285 -0.66 -17.30 22.09
N VAL A 286 -1.28 -16.42 21.32
CA VAL A 286 -2.71 -16.12 21.38
C VAL A 286 -3.35 -16.22 20.00
N LYS A 287 -4.62 -16.63 19.95
CA LYS A 287 -5.39 -16.57 18.72
C LYS A 287 -5.93 -15.16 18.52
N ARG A 288 -5.59 -14.53 17.41
CA ARG A 288 -6.04 -13.19 17.03
C ARG A 288 -6.37 -13.11 15.55
N ARG A 289 -7.28 -12.21 15.20
CA ARG A 289 -7.53 -11.84 13.80
C ARG A 289 -6.56 -10.73 13.40
N VAL A 290 -5.66 -11.05 12.49
CA VAL A 290 -4.54 -10.19 12.11
C VAL A 290 -4.38 -10.15 10.58
N LEU A 291 -3.55 -9.22 10.09
CA LEU A 291 -3.16 -9.19 8.68
C LEU A 291 -2.28 -10.41 8.35
N PRO A 292 -2.71 -11.29 7.42
CA PRO A 292 -1.92 -12.45 7.04
C PRO A 292 -0.78 -12.06 6.11
N GLN A 293 0.40 -12.66 6.31
CA GLN A 293 1.50 -12.53 5.38
C GLN A 293 1.22 -13.36 4.12
N GLY A 294 0.99 -12.71 2.97
CA GLY A 294 0.66 -13.35 1.69
C GLY A 294 -0.69 -12.93 1.11
N ALA A 295 -1.52 -12.20 1.86
CA ALA A 295 -2.74 -11.61 1.34
C ALA A 295 -2.45 -10.36 0.50
N PRO A 296 -3.14 -10.15 -0.64
CA PRO A 296 -2.95 -8.98 -1.50
C PRO A 296 -3.25 -7.63 -0.83
N THR A 297 -4.14 -7.59 0.16
CA THR A 297 -4.51 -6.37 0.89
C THR A 297 -3.53 -6.00 1.98
N SER A 298 -2.76 -6.95 2.52
CA SER A 298 -1.86 -6.68 3.65
C SER A 298 -0.84 -5.56 3.37
N PRO A 299 -0.22 -5.46 2.18
CA PRO A 299 0.73 -4.38 1.88
C PRO A 299 0.13 -2.97 1.98
N VAL A 300 -1.04 -2.71 1.40
CA VAL A 300 -1.67 -1.38 1.46
C VAL A 300 -2.18 -1.08 2.88
N LEU A 301 -2.76 -2.06 3.56
CA LEU A 301 -3.27 -1.89 4.91
C LEU A 301 -2.17 -1.63 5.93
N THR A 302 -0.98 -2.22 5.78
CA THR A 302 0.16 -1.86 6.63
C THR A 302 0.55 -0.40 6.50
N ASN A 303 0.53 0.17 5.30
CA ASN A 303 0.80 1.60 5.12
C ASN A 303 -0.28 2.48 5.74
N ILE A 304 -1.55 2.10 5.60
CA ILE A 304 -2.68 2.81 6.23
C ILE A 304 -2.52 2.83 7.75
N VAL A 305 -2.28 1.67 8.36
CA VAL A 305 -2.14 1.55 9.83
C VAL A 305 -0.87 2.26 10.33
N CYS A 306 0.22 2.21 9.57
CA CYS A 306 1.48 2.85 9.93
C CYS A 306 1.51 4.36 9.66
N GLN A 307 0.47 4.97 9.12
CA GLN A 307 0.45 6.40 8.82
C GLN A 307 0.78 7.25 10.05
N ARG A 308 0.17 6.94 11.19
CA ARG A 308 0.45 7.64 12.46
C ARG A 308 1.89 7.42 12.94
N LEU A 309 2.40 6.18 12.81
CA LEU A 309 3.80 5.88 13.11
C LEU A 309 4.74 6.72 12.25
N ASP A 310 4.47 6.81 10.93
CA ASP A 310 5.28 7.59 10.01
C ASP A 310 5.27 9.09 10.31
N TYR A 311 4.13 9.65 10.73
CA TYR A 311 4.03 11.04 11.18
C TYR A 311 4.87 11.29 12.43
N LEU A 312 4.73 10.44 13.44
CA LEU A 312 5.47 10.58 14.70
C LEU A 312 6.97 10.46 14.50
N LEU A 313 7.41 9.42 13.77
CA LEU A 313 8.83 9.19 13.50
C LEU A 313 9.44 10.26 12.58
N THR A 314 8.67 10.83 11.66
CA THR A 314 9.11 12.00 10.87
C THR A 314 9.30 13.23 11.77
N GLY A 315 8.42 13.44 12.73
CA GLY A 315 8.56 14.52 13.73
C GLY A 315 9.84 14.37 14.57
N VAL A 316 10.09 13.17 15.07
CA VAL A 316 11.34 12.82 15.78
C VAL A 316 12.56 13.04 14.89
N ALA A 317 12.52 12.52 13.67
CA ALA A 317 13.63 12.70 12.73
C ALA A 317 13.98 14.17 12.51
N LYS A 318 12.97 15.02 12.29
CA LYS A 318 13.17 16.46 12.14
C LYS A 318 13.83 17.10 13.37
N ARG A 319 13.36 16.75 14.58
CA ARG A 319 13.88 17.30 15.83
C ARG A 319 15.36 16.96 16.06
N PHE A 320 15.79 15.76 15.68
CA PHE A 320 17.17 15.30 15.85
C PHE A 320 18.04 15.48 14.59
N GLY A 321 17.55 16.16 13.55
CA GLY A 321 18.30 16.40 12.30
C GLY A 321 18.56 15.13 11.48
N LEU A 322 17.62 14.17 11.49
CA LEU A 322 17.75 12.88 10.83
C LEU A 322 16.91 12.83 9.53
N THR A 323 17.32 11.96 8.62
CA THR A 323 16.48 11.50 7.52
C THR A 323 15.81 10.20 7.93
N TYR A 324 14.50 10.10 7.74
CA TYR A 324 13.66 8.94 8.06
C TYR A 324 13.00 8.37 6.83
N SER A 325 12.98 7.05 6.71
CA SER A 325 12.14 6.32 5.76
C SER A 325 11.72 4.96 6.31
N ARG A 326 10.62 4.42 5.77
CA ARG A 326 10.14 3.07 6.09
C ARG A 326 9.87 2.28 4.80
N TYR A 327 10.50 1.12 4.67
CA TYR A 327 10.23 0.16 3.61
C TYR A 327 9.60 -1.11 4.20
N ALA A 328 8.28 -1.16 4.24
CA ALA A 328 7.51 -2.20 4.93
C ALA A 328 7.83 -2.26 6.43
N ASP A 329 8.44 -3.36 6.89
CA ASP A 329 8.95 -3.60 8.24
C ASP A 329 10.34 -3.00 8.51
N ASP A 330 11.09 -2.63 7.46
CA ASP A 330 12.41 -2.02 7.58
C ASP A 330 12.29 -0.50 7.78
N ILE A 331 12.65 0.00 8.95
CA ILE A 331 12.76 1.41 9.30
C ILE A 331 14.23 1.84 9.19
N THR A 332 14.49 2.95 8.54
CA THR A 332 15.83 3.50 8.38
C THR A 332 15.88 4.95 8.84
N PHE A 333 16.83 5.25 9.73
CA PHE A 333 17.27 6.61 10.04
C PHE A 333 18.70 6.82 9.57
N SER A 334 19.03 8.03 9.14
CA SER A 334 20.40 8.38 8.80
C SER A 334 20.75 9.84 9.15
N SER A 335 22.02 10.10 9.43
CA SER A 335 22.48 11.40 9.89
C SER A 335 23.96 11.63 9.60
N MET A 336 24.37 12.88 9.73
CA MET A 336 25.80 13.26 9.74
C MET A 336 26.43 13.06 11.13
N HIS A 337 25.62 13.14 12.20
CA HIS A 337 26.07 13.06 13.59
C HIS A 337 25.59 11.76 14.26
N ASN A 338 26.36 11.29 15.26
CA ASN A 338 26.00 10.08 16.00
C ASN A 338 25.01 10.42 17.14
N VAL A 339 23.72 10.22 16.88
CA VAL A 339 22.64 10.34 17.88
C VAL A 339 22.15 8.97 18.38
N TYR A 340 22.78 7.88 17.96
CA TYR A 340 22.35 6.49 18.18
C TYR A 340 23.07 5.81 19.35
N GLN A 341 23.60 6.60 20.29
CA GLN A 341 24.26 6.06 21.47
C GLN A 341 23.26 5.42 22.43
N PRO A 342 23.60 4.32 23.08
CA PRO A 342 22.73 3.70 24.09
C PRO A 342 22.29 4.74 25.14
N GLY A 343 20.99 4.78 25.43
CA GLY A 343 20.41 5.73 26.39
C GLY A 343 20.22 7.15 25.86
N SER A 344 20.51 7.43 24.59
CA SER A 344 20.22 8.75 23.97
C SER A 344 18.72 9.05 23.96
N ASP A 345 18.37 10.33 24.00
CA ASP A 345 16.96 10.77 23.99
C ASP A 345 16.27 10.37 22.69
N PHE A 346 17.01 10.33 21.58
CA PHE A 346 16.48 9.81 20.31
C PHE A 346 16.03 8.35 20.45
N LEU A 347 16.88 7.45 20.99
CA LEU A 347 16.52 6.04 21.15
C LEU A 347 15.39 5.83 22.14
N LYS A 348 15.38 6.56 23.26
CA LYS A 348 14.28 6.51 24.25
C LYS A 348 12.94 6.84 23.58
N GLU A 349 12.89 7.94 22.82
CA GLU A 349 11.66 8.39 22.18
C GLU A 349 11.25 7.47 21.03
N LEU A 350 12.21 6.99 20.25
CA LEU A 350 11.97 6.01 19.20
C LEU A 350 11.31 4.73 19.73
N HIS A 351 11.88 4.15 20.82
CA HIS A 351 11.33 2.96 21.44
C HIS A 351 9.94 3.21 22.01
N ARG A 352 9.73 4.34 22.68
CA ARG A 352 8.42 4.74 23.20
C ARG A 352 7.37 4.80 22.09
N ILE A 353 7.65 5.50 20.98
CA ILE A 353 6.71 5.65 19.86
C ILE A 353 6.39 4.28 19.23
N ILE A 354 7.39 3.46 18.97
CA ILE A 354 7.18 2.13 18.37
C ILE A 354 6.30 1.27 19.29
N ALA A 355 6.55 1.28 20.59
CA ALA A 355 5.76 0.54 21.59
C ALA A 355 4.32 1.09 21.70
N GLU A 356 4.12 2.39 21.74
CA GLU A 356 2.79 3.05 21.76
C GLU A 356 1.97 2.76 20.49
N GLN A 357 2.65 2.51 19.36
CA GLN A 357 2.01 2.07 18.13
C GLN A 357 1.86 0.54 18.06
N HIS A 358 2.04 -0.18 19.17
CA HIS A 358 1.91 -1.63 19.30
C HIS A 358 2.78 -2.43 18.32
N PHE A 359 4.00 -1.95 18.06
CA PHE A 359 5.03 -2.67 17.35
C PHE A 359 6.20 -3.00 18.26
N HIS A 360 6.96 -4.03 17.91
CA HIS A 360 8.15 -4.44 18.64
C HIS A 360 9.36 -4.45 17.72
N ILE A 361 10.48 -3.96 18.23
CA ILE A 361 11.75 -3.97 17.51
C ILE A 361 12.36 -5.37 17.57
N LYS A 362 12.87 -5.82 16.45
CA LYS A 362 13.66 -7.05 16.37
C LYS A 362 15.14 -6.74 16.59
N GLU A 363 15.57 -6.73 17.83
CA GLU A 363 16.93 -6.34 18.23
C GLU A 363 18.04 -7.08 17.46
N SER A 364 17.84 -8.38 17.20
CA SER A 364 18.83 -9.20 16.46
C SER A 364 19.07 -8.75 15.01
N LYS A 365 18.23 -7.88 14.48
CA LYS A 365 18.36 -7.30 13.13
C LYS A 365 18.60 -5.79 13.14
N THR A 366 18.43 -5.15 14.28
CA THR A 366 18.71 -3.72 14.45
C THR A 366 20.21 -3.50 14.40
N ARG A 367 20.66 -2.53 13.61
CA ARG A 367 22.08 -2.28 13.40
C ARG A 367 22.38 -0.82 13.10
N LEU A 368 23.41 -0.32 13.76
CA LEU A 368 24.05 0.95 13.44
C LEU A 368 25.23 0.70 12.49
N GLN A 369 25.23 1.37 11.37
CA GLN A 369 26.30 1.35 10.38
C GLN A 369 26.91 2.77 10.32
N LYS A 370 28.20 2.87 10.39
CA LYS A 370 28.93 4.14 10.42
C LYS A 370 29.91 4.25 9.27
N ASP A 371 30.39 5.45 9.03
CA ASP A 371 31.39 5.72 8.01
C ASP A 371 32.67 4.91 8.24
N GLY A 372 33.38 4.59 7.16
CA GLY A 372 34.48 3.62 7.18
C GLY A 372 34.02 2.15 7.06
N TYR A 373 32.74 1.87 7.25
CA TYR A 373 32.16 0.55 7.09
C TYR A 373 31.09 0.53 5.97
N ARG A 374 30.68 -0.67 5.59
CA ARG A 374 29.65 -0.86 4.58
C ARG A 374 28.29 -0.42 5.13
N LYS A 375 27.71 0.64 4.53
CA LYS A 375 26.37 1.13 4.82
C LYS A 375 25.38 0.60 3.79
N GLU A 376 24.28 0.04 4.24
CA GLU A 376 23.30 -0.65 3.40
C GLU A 376 21.86 -0.28 3.83
N VAL A 377 21.03 0.08 2.84
CA VAL A 377 19.60 0.35 3.01
C VAL A 377 18.84 -0.49 1.97
N THR A 378 17.87 -1.28 2.41
CA THR A 378 17.05 -2.17 1.53
C THR A 378 17.88 -3.01 0.54
N GLY A 379 19.09 -3.45 0.97
CA GLY A 379 19.98 -4.29 0.16
C GLY A 379 20.91 -3.54 -0.80
N LEU A 380 20.84 -2.20 -0.84
CA LEU A 380 21.71 -1.34 -1.62
C LEU A 380 22.76 -0.64 -0.75
N LEU A 381 23.95 -0.47 -1.28
CA LEU A 381 25.01 0.34 -0.65
C LEU A 381 24.66 1.83 -0.78
N VAL A 382 24.84 2.59 0.31
CA VAL A 382 24.50 4.02 0.39
C VAL A 382 25.72 4.87 0.78
N HIS A 383 26.76 4.86 -0.06
CA HIS A 383 27.92 5.72 0.09
C HIS A 383 27.68 7.06 -0.63
N GLU A 384 28.44 7.37 -1.66
CA GLU A 384 28.26 8.56 -2.49
C GLU A 384 27.04 8.44 -3.42
N LYS A 385 26.70 7.24 -3.83
CA LYS A 385 25.53 6.90 -4.67
C LYS A 385 24.97 5.55 -4.24
N ALA A 386 23.68 5.35 -4.45
CA ALA A 386 23.08 4.04 -4.28
C ALA A 386 23.72 3.03 -5.26
N ASN A 387 24.11 1.86 -4.78
CA ASN A 387 24.83 0.88 -5.58
C ASN A 387 24.51 -0.56 -5.15
N VAL A 388 24.68 -1.49 -6.08
CA VAL A 388 24.65 -2.91 -5.78
C VAL A 388 25.94 -3.38 -5.13
N GLN A 389 25.87 -4.45 -4.36
CA GLN A 389 27.06 -5.07 -3.76
C GLN A 389 27.96 -5.66 -4.84
N GLN A 390 29.29 -5.60 -4.64
CA GLN A 390 30.27 -6.14 -5.62
C GLN A 390 30.02 -7.63 -5.94
N ARG A 391 29.61 -8.43 -4.97
CA ARG A 391 29.27 -9.84 -5.19
C ARG A 391 28.18 -10.04 -6.24
N TYR A 392 27.23 -9.08 -6.35
CA TYR A 392 26.16 -9.11 -7.34
C TYR A 392 26.72 -9.01 -8.77
N ILE A 393 27.64 -8.07 -8.98
CA ILE A 393 28.30 -7.85 -10.26
C ILE A 393 29.24 -9.01 -10.60
N LYS A 394 30.01 -9.50 -9.61
CA LYS A 394 30.90 -10.65 -9.80
C LYS A 394 30.11 -11.88 -10.24
N GLN A 395 28.96 -12.14 -9.64
CA GLN A 395 28.11 -13.28 -10.00
C GLN A 395 27.61 -13.18 -11.45
N LEU A 396 27.10 -12.00 -11.87
CA LEU A 396 26.69 -11.78 -13.27
C LEU A 396 27.83 -12.00 -14.26
N ARG A 397 28.99 -11.40 -13.97
CA ARG A 397 30.18 -11.57 -14.82
C ARG A 397 30.62 -13.02 -14.94
N MET A 398 30.57 -13.75 -13.84
CA MET A 398 30.96 -15.15 -13.80
C MET A 398 30.01 -16.04 -14.63
N TRP A 399 28.71 -15.88 -14.49
CA TRP A 399 27.75 -16.66 -15.26
C TRP A 399 27.86 -16.39 -16.78
N LEU A 400 28.00 -15.14 -17.19
CA LEU A 400 28.23 -14.78 -18.60
C LEU A 400 29.58 -15.32 -19.11
N TYR A 401 30.64 -15.24 -18.32
CA TYR A 401 31.97 -15.80 -18.68
C TYR A 401 31.91 -17.32 -18.87
N TYR A 402 31.24 -18.05 -17.97
CA TYR A 402 31.10 -19.50 -18.10
C TYR A 402 30.33 -19.86 -19.37
N TRP A 403 29.30 -19.07 -19.71
CA TRP A 403 28.56 -19.27 -20.94
C TRP A 403 29.42 -19.04 -22.20
N GLU A 404 30.16 -17.94 -22.23
CA GLU A 404 31.09 -17.64 -23.33
C GLU A 404 32.17 -18.74 -23.50
N ARG A 405 32.70 -19.25 -22.39
CA ARG A 405 33.85 -20.16 -22.41
C ARG A 405 33.47 -21.63 -22.63
N TYR A 406 32.36 -22.06 -22.05
CA TYR A 406 32.00 -23.49 -21.99
C TYR A 406 30.67 -23.84 -22.63
N GLY A 407 29.98 -22.89 -23.23
CA GLY A 407 28.66 -23.05 -23.80
C GLY A 407 27.52 -23.04 -22.79
N TYR A 408 26.28 -22.89 -23.32
CA TYR A 408 25.09 -22.70 -22.51
C TYR A 408 24.83 -23.84 -21.51
N GLU A 409 24.89 -25.09 -22.00
CA GLU A 409 24.54 -26.25 -21.19
C GLU A 409 25.41 -26.37 -19.91
N ARG A 410 26.73 -26.25 -20.07
CA ARG A 410 27.68 -26.31 -18.95
C ARG A 410 27.50 -25.11 -18.01
N ALA A 411 27.28 -23.93 -18.58
CA ALA A 411 27.04 -22.73 -17.79
C ALA A 411 25.72 -22.80 -17.01
N SER A 412 24.64 -23.31 -17.61
CA SER A 412 23.34 -23.52 -16.94
C SER A 412 23.45 -24.51 -15.78
N ASN A 413 24.17 -25.61 -15.96
CA ASN A 413 24.41 -26.57 -14.88
C ASN A 413 25.22 -25.97 -13.71
N PHE A 414 26.22 -25.15 -14.00
CA PHE A 414 26.97 -24.41 -13.00
C PHE A 414 26.13 -23.38 -12.28
N PHE A 415 25.35 -22.60 -13.03
CA PHE A 415 24.38 -21.64 -12.52
C PHE A 415 23.38 -22.30 -11.56
N LEU A 416 22.78 -23.43 -11.95
CA LEU A 416 21.80 -24.14 -11.14
C LEU A 416 22.38 -24.59 -9.80
N LYS A 417 23.59 -25.14 -9.76
CA LYS A 417 24.27 -25.51 -8.51
C LYS A 417 24.41 -24.33 -7.57
N GLN A 418 24.81 -23.17 -8.08
CA GLN A 418 24.93 -21.95 -7.29
C GLN A 418 23.59 -21.34 -6.90
N TYR A 419 22.63 -21.35 -7.80
CA TYR A 419 21.29 -20.79 -7.57
C TYR A 419 20.57 -21.55 -6.47
N VAL A 420 20.59 -22.88 -6.51
CA VAL A 420 20.00 -23.76 -5.50
C VAL A 420 20.71 -23.58 -4.15
N SER A 421 22.04 -23.55 -4.14
CA SER A 421 22.83 -23.30 -2.92
C SER A 421 22.48 -21.94 -2.27
N ASN A 422 22.29 -20.90 -3.07
CA ASN A 422 21.98 -19.56 -2.56
C ASN A 422 20.51 -19.39 -2.12
N LYS A 423 19.56 -20.04 -2.81
CA LYS A 423 18.12 -19.91 -2.53
C LYS A 423 17.57 -20.99 -1.61
N GLY A 424 18.25 -22.15 -1.54
CA GLY A 424 17.87 -23.25 -0.66
C GLY A 424 16.71 -24.12 -1.16
N HIS A 425 16.03 -23.75 -2.23
CA HIS A 425 14.93 -24.55 -2.84
C HIS A 425 14.60 -24.13 -4.25
N ILE A 426 14.00 -25.03 -5.02
CA ILE A 426 13.35 -24.79 -6.31
C ILE A 426 11.85 -24.93 -6.06
N ILE A 427 11.04 -23.91 -6.42
CA ILE A 427 9.62 -23.86 -6.00
C ILE A 427 8.72 -24.65 -6.93
N LYS A 428 8.90 -24.58 -8.24
CA LYS A 428 8.04 -25.29 -9.23
C LYS A 428 8.82 -25.83 -10.41
N ASP A 429 9.58 -24.95 -11.08
CA ASP A 429 10.31 -25.28 -12.30
C ASP A 429 11.78 -24.89 -12.14
N ILE A 430 12.63 -25.56 -12.89
CA ILE A 430 14.07 -25.22 -12.96
C ILE A 430 14.17 -23.84 -13.62
N PRO A 431 14.71 -22.81 -12.89
CA PRO A 431 14.80 -21.48 -13.47
C PRO A 431 15.77 -21.46 -14.65
N ASP A 432 15.33 -20.89 -15.75
CA ASP A 432 16.20 -20.63 -16.88
C ASP A 432 17.28 -19.60 -16.52
N MET A 433 18.53 -19.87 -16.94
CA MET A 433 19.65 -18.99 -16.63
C MET A 433 19.49 -17.64 -17.34
N VAL A 434 18.95 -17.60 -18.56
CA VAL A 434 18.74 -16.37 -19.34
C VAL A 434 17.78 -15.45 -18.61
N ASP A 435 16.63 -15.98 -18.19
CA ASP A 435 15.61 -15.21 -17.47
C ASP A 435 16.15 -14.60 -16.17
N VAL A 436 16.90 -15.39 -15.39
CA VAL A 436 17.50 -14.92 -14.15
C VAL A 436 18.57 -13.85 -14.38
N VAL A 437 19.43 -14.03 -15.41
CA VAL A 437 20.45 -13.03 -15.77
C VAL A 437 19.79 -11.76 -16.30
N ALA A 438 18.78 -11.86 -17.15
CA ALA A 438 18.02 -10.73 -17.66
C ALA A 438 17.34 -9.93 -16.53
N GLY A 439 16.63 -10.61 -15.61
CA GLY A 439 16.04 -9.97 -14.44
C GLY A 439 17.07 -9.29 -13.53
N LYS A 440 18.27 -9.88 -13.37
CA LYS A 440 19.38 -9.26 -12.63
C LYS A 440 19.96 -8.05 -13.36
N LEU A 441 20.04 -8.06 -14.67
CA LEU A 441 20.47 -6.90 -15.46
C LEU A 441 19.46 -5.77 -15.37
N GLN A 442 18.16 -6.08 -15.42
CA GLN A 442 17.11 -5.08 -15.22
C GLN A 442 17.19 -4.43 -13.84
N TYR A 443 17.43 -5.22 -12.77
CA TYR A 443 17.70 -4.67 -11.46
C TYR A 443 18.96 -3.78 -11.43
N LEU A 444 20.03 -4.18 -12.13
CA LEU A 444 21.23 -3.36 -12.24
C LEU A 444 20.98 -2.03 -12.97
N ARG A 445 20.15 -2.05 -14.03
CA ARG A 445 19.67 -0.86 -14.74
C ARG A 445 18.91 0.08 -13.80
N MET A 446 17.96 -0.47 -13.02
CA MET A 446 17.18 0.30 -12.04
C MET A 446 18.09 1.02 -11.04
N VAL A 447 19.18 0.38 -10.57
CA VAL A 447 20.07 0.94 -9.55
C VAL A 447 21.10 1.91 -10.14
N LYS A 448 21.66 1.61 -11.32
CA LYS A 448 22.79 2.37 -11.89
C LYS A 448 22.41 3.32 -13.03
N GLY A 449 21.20 3.20 -13.54
CA GLY A 449 20.73 3.91 -14.73
C GLY A 449 20.99 3.13 -16.04
N GLY A 450 20.20 3.46 -17.06
CA GLY A 450 20.28 2.83 -18.39
C GLY A 450 21.58 3.09 -19.13
N ASP A 451 22.19 4.26 -18.92
CA ASP A 451 23.41 4.69 -19.61
C ASP A 451 24.70 4.21 -18.91
N ASN A 452 24.59 3.43 -17.86
CA ASN A 452 25.75 2.98 -17.11
C ASN A 452 26.61 2.01 -17.95
N LYS A 453 27.90 2.35 -18.15
CA LYS A 453 28.86 1.60 -18.96
C LYS A 453 28.93 0.10 -18.60
N LEU A 454 28.86 -0.23 -17.30
CA LEU A 454 28.89 -1.61 -16.84
C LEU A 454 27.61 -2.35 -17.23
N TYR A 455 26.47 -1.72 -17.04
CA TYR A 455 25.16 -2.29 -17.42
C TYR A 455 25.13 -2.55 -18.94
N LEU A 456 25.47 -1.55 -19.75
CA LEU A 456 25.51 -1.68 -21.22
C LEU A 456 26.43 -2.81 -21.68
N LYS A 457 27.64 -2.90 -21.10
CA LYS A 457 28.59 -3.98 -21.41
C LYS A 457 28.02 -5.36 -21.09
N LEU A 458 27.35 -5.52 -19.94
CA LEU A 458 26.79 -6.82 -19.55
C LEU A 458 25.52 -7.16 -20.36
N LYS A 459 24.71 -6.15 -20.71
CA LYS A 459 23.55 -6.27 -21.60
C LYS A 459 24.01 -6.77 -22.99
N SER A 460 24.98 -6.11 -23.61
CA SER A 460 25.51 -6.52 -24.93
C SER A 460 26.04 -7.95 -24.91
N ARG A 461 26.76 -8.35 -23.85
CA ARG A 461 27.27 -9.73 -23.72
C ARG A 461 26.13 -10.74 -23.66
N LEU A 462 25.06 -10.47 -22.89
CA LEU A 462 23.90 -11.36 -22.83
C LEU A 462 23.24 -11.50 -24.20
N ILE A 463 22.97 -10.39 -24.90
CA ILE A 463 22.33 -10.38 -26.21
C ILE A 463 23.17 -11.17 -27.22
N SER A 464 24.48 -10.94 -27.25
CA SER A 464 25.39 -11.68 -28.17
C SER A 464 25.40 -13.20 -27.89
N LEU A 465 25.33 -13.59 -26.60
CA LEU A 465 25.32 -15.02 -26.24
C LEU A 465 23.98 -15.70 -26.57
N VAL A 466 22.87 -15.02 -26.38
CA VAL A 466 21.55 -15.51 -26.82
C VAL A 466 21.52 -15.61 -28.35
N GLY A 467 22.06 -14.62 -29.06
CA GLY A 467 22.15 -14.62 -30.51
C GLY A 467 23.07 -15.69 -31.09
N ALA A 468 24.08 -16.14 -30.36
CA ALA A 468 25.02 -17.21 -30.80
C ALA A 468 24.57 -18.62 -30.39
N SER A 469 23.50 -18.77 -29.57
CA SER A 469 23.04 -20.06 -29.11
C SER A 469 22.31 -20.81 -30.24
N LYS A 470 22.60 -22.13 -30.44
CA LYS A 470 22.02 -22.99 -31.50
C LYS A 470 20.54 -23.36 -31.26
N THR A 471 19.71 -22.42 -30.87
CA THR A 471 18.25 -22.58 -30.77
C THR A 471 17.62 -22.32 -32.15
N SER A 472 16.41 -22.84 -32.43
CA SER A 472 15.74 -22.55 -33.72
C SER A 472 15.65 -21.02 -33.90
N GLU A 473 15.95 -20.53 -35.11
CA GLU A 473 16.03 -19.10 -35.46
C GLU A 473 14.81 -18.30 -35.00
N ASN A 474 13.63 -18.93 -35.07
CA ASN A 474 12.37 -18.30 -34.65
C ASN A 474 12.31 -18.06 -33.13
N ARG A 475 12.68 -19.05 -32.31
CA ARG A 475 12.67 -18.90 -30.83
C ARG A 475 13.76 -17.96 -30.34
N GLN A 476 14.86 -17.89 -31.04
CA GLN A 476 15.98 -16.98 -30.76
C GLN A 476 15.59 -15.52 -31.05
N SER A 477 14.94 -15.26 -32.19
CA SER A 477 14.42 -13.94 -32.53
C SER A 477 13.35 -13.46 -31.53
N GLN A 478 12.45 -14.35 -31.09
CA GLN A 478 11.45 -14.07 -30.07
C GLN A 478 12.08 -13.74 -28.71
N LEU A 479 13.08 -14.52 -28.27
CA LEU A 479 13.78 -14.25 -26.99
C LEU A 479 14.54 -12.92 -27.02
N ILE A 480 15.20 -12.59 -28.13
CA ILE A 480 15.88 -11.29 -28.30
C ILE A 480 14.84 -10.17 -28.19
N LYS A 481 13.70 -10.31 -28.86
CA LYS A 481 12.64 -9.31 -28.83
C LYS A 481 12.02 -9.14 -27.42
N VAL A 482 11.81 -10.25 -26.69
CA VAL A 482 11.40 -10.19 -25.27
C VAL A 482 12.44 -9.45 -24.42
N LEU A 483 13.74 -9.70 -24.66
CA LEU A 483 14.82 -9.02 -23.94
C LEU A 483 14.88 -7.54 -24.29
N ASP A 484 14.68 -7.16 -25.54
CA ASP A 484 14.65 -5.76 -25.97
C ASP A 484 13.48 -5.01 -25.32
N ILE A 485 12.28 -5.56 -25.38
CA ILE A 485 11.10 -5.00 -24.67
C ILE A 485 11.37 -4.91 -23.17
N LEU A 486 11.92 -5.95 -22.55
CA LEU A 486 12.26 -5.94 -21.13
C LEU A 486 13.24 -4.81 -20.79
N PHE A 487 14.23 -4.58 -21.66
CA PHE A 487 15.26 -3.59 -21.44
C PHE A 487 14.86 -2.16 -21.82
N GLU A 488 13.88 -1.98 -22.69
CA GLU A 488 13.44 -0.67 -23.18
C GLU A 488 12.15 -0.21 -22.50
N GLU A 489 11.15 -1.04 -22.46
CA GLU A 489 9.80 -0.73 -22.00
C GLU A 489 9.51 -1.22 -20.57
N GLY A 490 10.13 -2.33 -20.15
CA GLY A 490 10.03 -2.84 -18.78
C GLY A 490 9.46 -4.26 -18.69
N ILE A 491 9.29 -4.72 -17.44
CA ILE A 491 8.92 -6.12 -17.19
C ILE A 491 7.46 -6.43 -17.53
N ASP A 492 6.56 -5.47 -17.36
CA ASP A 492 5.14 -5.68 -17.61
C ASP A 492 4.88 -5.89 -19.11
N ASP A 493 5.45 -5.01 -19.94
CA ASP A 493 5.30 -5.07 -21.40
C ASP A 493 6.01 -6.31 -21.99
N ALA A 494 7.19 -6.66 -21.47
CA ALA A 494 7.89 -7.90 -21.83
C ALA A 494 7.11 -9.16 -21.46
N MET A 495 6.44 -9.17 -20.31
CA MET A 495 5.60 -10.28 -19.87
C MET A 495 4.34 -10.44 -20.73
N ASP A 496 3.74 -9.35 -21.14
CA ASP A 496 2.56 -9.37 -22.00
C ASP A 496 2.92 -9.85 -23.42
N TYR A 497 4.06 -9.38 -23.96
CA TYR A 497 4.60 -9.92 -25.20
C TYR A 497 4.97 -11.41 -25.10
N TYR A 498 5.64 -11.83 -24.00
CA TYR A 498 6.00 -13.23 -23.78
C TYR A 498 4.77 -14.15 -23.71
N LYS A 499 3.68 -13.71 -23.09
CA LYS A 499 2.40 -14.45 -23.06
C LYS A 499 1.79 -14.56 -24.46
N SER A 500 1.85 -13.48 -25.25
CA SER A 500 1.27 -13.45 -26.60
C SER A 500 1.94 -14.43 -27.57
N ILE A 501 3.23 -14.73 -27.39
CA ILE A 501 3.97 -15.67 -28.21
C ILE A 501 3.90 -17.12 -27.72
N ASN A 502 3.41 -17.36 -26.51
CA ASN A 502 3.25 -18.70 -25.91
C ASN A 502 1.77 -19.09 -25.70
N SER A 503 0.83 -18.26 -26.16
CA SER A 503 -0.60 -18.55 -26.21
C SER A 503 -0.98 -19.10 -27.59
#